data_6f5bb39cd1ecd1e24f855ae05c6581f4
#
_entry.id   6f5bb39cd1ecd1e24f855ae05c6581f4
#
_cell.length_a   1.000
_cell.length_b   1.000
_cell.length_c   1.000
_cell.angle_alpha   90.00
_cell.angle_beta   90.00
_cell.angle_gamma   90.00
#
_symmetry.space_group_name_H-M   'P 1'
#
loop_
_entity.id
_entity.type
_entity.pdbx_description
1 polymer ?
#
loop_
_entity_poly.entity_id
_entity_poly.type
_entity_poly.pdbx_seq_one_letter_code
_entity_poly.pdbx_strand_id
1 'polypeptide(L)'
;FNIEFKWSYLGLFNCINLYSTIGYNSYESKGLDYRHQLDDLYWDISAQVYWKKWTLSAYYVKPKKSLLAQTVDYGENNSQISLGYKHNNIELFAAVKYPFEKNGWEWSEENLSKVNPSKTSVYIKDNRRMFVLGVTYSLNFGKRLKKLNKNLNNSDSTSILKVQE
;
A
#
# COMPACT_ATOMS: atom_id res chain seq x y z
N PHE A 1 12.89 18.69 -2.34
CA PHE A 1 13.65 17.64 -3.04
C PHE A 1 13.21 16.26 -2.51
N ASN A 2 12.95 15.31 -3.41
CA ASN A 2 12.53 13.95 -3.07
C ASN A 2 13.31 12.98 -3.94
N ILE A 3 13.86 11.93 -3.32
CA ILE A 3 14.39 10.74 -4.01
C ILE A 3 13.70 9.52 -3.41
N GLU A 4 13.19 8.64 -4.27
CA GLU A 4 12.54 7.40 -3.86
C GLU A 4 13.08 6.24 -4.68
N PHE A 5 13.43 5.16 -3.99
CA PHE A 5 13.83 3.90 -4.57
C PHE A 5 12.82 2.82 -4.19
N LYS A 6 12.21 2.20 -5.21
CA LYS A 6 11.28 1.09 -5.05
C LYS A 6 11.91 -0.20 -5.52
N TRP A 7 11.79 -1.22 -4.70
CA TRP A 7 12.31 -2.53 -5.00
C TRP A 7 11.23 -3.58 -4.77
N SER A 8 11.14 -4.54 -5.70
CA SER A 8 10.25 -5.68 -5.56
C SER A 8 10.94 -6.95 -6.04
N TYR A 9 10.75 -8.02 -5.31
CA TYR A 9 11.18 -9.35 -5.70
C TYR A 9 9.99 -10.30 -5.64
N LEU A 10 9.59 -10.83 -6.79
CA LEU A 10 8.42 -11.68 -6.94
C LEU A 10 8.84 -13.13 -7.16
N GLY A 11 8.21 -14.04 -6.43
CA GLY A 11 8.38 -15.47 -6.63
C GLY A 11 9.68 -16.05 -6.08
N LEU A 12 10.29 -15.42 -5.06
CA LEU A 12 11.42 -16.02 -4.34
C LEU A 12 11.00 -17.40 -3.83
N PHE A 13 11.77 -18.44 -4.19
CA PHE A 13 11.41 -19.84 -3.94
C PHE A 13 10.00 -20.23 -4.44
N ASN A 14 9.47 -19.55 -5.45
CA ASN A 14 8.12 -19.71 -6.01
C ASN A 14 6.96 -19.45 -5.02
N CYS A 15 7.23 -18.90 -3.85
CA CYS A 15 6.20 -18.71 -2.82
C CYS A 15 6.32 -17.40 -2.02
N ILE A 16 7.36 -16.59 -2.22
CA ILE A 16 7.58 -15.37 -1.43
C ILE A 16 7.63 -14.16 -2.37
N ASN A 17 6.85 -13.14 -2.04
CA ASN A 17 6.91 -11.82 -2.65
C ASN A 17 7.38 -10.81 -1.61
N LEU A 18 8.35 -10.00 -1.99
CA LEU A 18 8.90 -8.93 -1.15
C LEU A 18 8.75 -7.60 -1.89
N TYR A 19 8.38 -6.57 -1.15
CA TYR A 19 8.30 -5.19 -1.63
C TYR A 19 8.94 -4.27 -0.61
N SER A 20 9.68 -3.29 -1.06
CA SER A 20 10.23 -2.26 -0.19
C SER A 20 10.33 -0.94 -0.93
N THR A 21 10.03 0.13 -0.24
CA THR A 21 10.29 1.50 -0.66
C THR A 21 11.21 2.14 0.35
N ILE A 22 12.25 2.82 -0.11
CA ILE A 22 13.09 3.68 0.71
C ILE A 22 13.13 5.04 0.02
N GLY A 23 12.82 6.09 0.76
CA GLY A 23 12.82 7.44 0.23
C GLY A 23 13.42 8.45 1.19
N TYR A 24 14.01 9.47 0.61
CA TYR A 24 14.55 10.62 1.32
C TYR A 24 13.87 11.89 0.82
N ASN A 25 13.37 12.67 1.75
CA ASN A 25 12.80 13.98 1.49
C ASN A 25 13.64 15.06 2.16
N SER A 26 13.90 16.14 1.45
CA SER A 26 14.43 17.37 2.01
C SER A 26 13.47 18.51 1.68
N TYR A 27 12.93 19.11 2.71
CA TYR A 27 12.00 20.21 2.64
C TYR A 27 12.68 21.48 3.13
N GLU A 28 12.46 22.58 2.44
CA GLU A 28 12.78 23.91 2.92
C GLU A 28 11.50 24.76 2.87
N SER A 29 11.20 25.44 3.95
CA SER A 29 10.11 26.39 4.03
C SER A 29 10.63 27.73 4.56
N LYS A 30 10.36 28.79 3.81
CA LYS A 30 10.84 30.14 4.09
C LYS A 30 9.69 31.14 4.00
N GLY A 31 9.55 31.97 5.03
CA GLY A 31 8.66 33.12 5.08
C GLY A 31 9.43 34.40 5.40
N LEU A 32 8.70 35.46 5.74
CA LEU A 32 9.31 36.75 6.10
C LEU A 32 10.19 36.64 7.34
N ASP A 33 9.71 35.92 8.38
CA ASP A 33 10.34 35.85 9.69
C ASP A 33 10.81 34.44 10.09
N TYR A 34 10.75 33.45 9.16
CA TYR A 34 11.17 32.10 9.45
C TYR A 34 11.87 31.42 8.27
N ARG A 35 12.73 30.47 8.60
CA ARG A 35 13.30 29.50 7.67
C ARG A 35 13.43 28.17 8.41
N HIS A 36 12.76 27.15 7.91
CA HIS A 36 12.81 25.79 8.44
C HIS A 36 13.27 24.84 7.37
N GLN A 37 14.09 23.87 7.77
CA GLN A 37 14.53 22.76 6.93
C GLN A 37 14.18 21.47 7.66
N LEU A 38 13.69 20.49 6.92
CA LEU A 38 13.36 19.15 7.41
C LEU A 38 13.90 18.11 6.43
N ASP A 39 14.72 17.25 6.97
CA ASP A 39 15.19 16.05 6.26
C ASP A 39 14.52 14.82 6.84
N ASP A 40 13.99 13.95 5.98
CA ASP A 40 13.27 12.76 6.39
C ASP A 40 13.65 11.55 5.55
N LEU A 41 14.09 10.49 6.24
CA LEU A 41 14.29 9.17 5.67
C LEU A 41 13.08 8.31 6.05
N TYR A 42 12.26 7.94 5.08
CA TYR A 42 11.12 7.05 5.26
C TYR A 42 11.32 5.73 4.52
N TRP A 43 10.63 4.70 4.96
CA TRP A 43 10.65 3.40 4.31
C TRP A 43 9.41 2.59 4.64
N ASP A 44 9.04 1.75 3.71
CA ASP A 44 8.07 0.69 3.91
C ASP A 44 8.64 -0.65 3.46
N ILE A 45 8.14 -1.69 4.07
CA ILE A 45 8.47 -3.07 3.70
C ILE A 45 7.23 -3.94 3.82
N SER A 46 7.02 -4.79 2.83
CA SER A 46 5.99 -5.81 2.90
C SER A 46 6.50 -7.14 2.37
N ALA A 47 6.03 -8.20 2.99
CA ALA A 47 6.32 -9.57 2.60
C ALA A 47 5.03 -10.38 2.52
N GLN A 48 4.94 -11.25 1.51
CA GLN A 48 3.84 -12.20 1.35
C GLN A 48 4.42 -13.57 1.07
N VAL A 49 3.95 -14.56 1.82
CA VAL A 49 4.33 -15.96 1.67
C VAL A 49 3.11 -16.78 1.32
N TYR A 50 3.18 -17.51 0.22
CA TYR A 50 2.10 -18.38 -0.26
C TYR A 50 2.50 -19.84 -0.06
N TRP A 51 1.68 -20.57 0.68
CA TRP A 51 1.90 -21.98 0.90
C TRP A 51 0.60 -22.76 0.76
N LYS A 52 0.45 -23.46 -0.38
CA LYS A 52 -0.78 -24.20 -0.74
C LYS A 52 -2.02 -23.26 -0.71
N LYS A 53 -2.84 -23.39 0.33
CA LYS A 53 -4.07 -22.62 0.54
C LYS A 53 -3.89 -21.47 1.53
N TRP A 54 -2.68 -21.31 2.08
CA TRP A 54 -2.35 -20.32 3.08
C TRP A 54 -1.62 -19.14 2.48
N THR A 55 -1.91 -17.96 2.97
CA THR A 55 -1.18 -16.73 2.67
C THR A 55 -0.81 -16.05 3.98
N LEU A 56 0.47 -15.90 4.24
CA LEU A 56 0.98 -15.07 5.33
C LEU A 56 1.44 -13.75 4.74
N SER A 57 0.98 -12.63 5.29
CA SER A 57 1.42 -11.30 4.87
C SER A 57 1.84 -10.49 6.09
N ALA A 58 2.89 -9.71 5.92
CA ALA A 58 3.33 -8.75 6.90
C ALA A 58 3.73 -7.46 6.20
N TYR A 59 3.39 -6.31 6.77
CA TYR A 59 3.89 -5.04 6.32
C TYR A 59 4.16 -4.09 7.48
N TYR A 60 5.09 -3.19 7.26
CA TYR A 60 5.45 -2.12 8.18
C TYR A 60 5.78 -0.86 7.39
N VAL A 61 5.25 0.27 7.85
CA VAL A 61 5.49 1.59 7.27
C VAL A 61 6.07 2.51 8.32
N LYS A 62 7.26 3.03 8.09
CA LYS A 62 7.79 4.16 8.85
C LYS A 62 7.11 5.43 8.36
N PRO A 63 6.41 6.19 9.23
CA PRO A 63 5.71 7.40 8.85
C PRO A 63 6.62 8.39 8.13
N LYS A 64 6.11 8.95 7.03
CA LYS A 64 6.77 10.01 6.28
C LYS A 64 6.49 11.35 6.94
N LYS A 65 7.52 12.16 7.13
CA LYS A 65 7.36 13.53 7.59
C LYS A 65 7.21 14.48 6.40
N SER A 66 6.46 15.54 6.61
CA SER A 66 6.36 16.66 5.67
C SER A 66 6.44 18.00 6.40
N LEU A 67 6.93 19.02 5.70
CA LEU A 67 7.03 20.38 6.19
C LEU A 67 6.19 21.30 5.32
N LEU A 68 5.18 21.94 5.93
CA LEU A 68 4.35 22.93 5.29
C LEU A 68 4.38 24.22 6.11
N ALA A 69 4.90 25.30 5.54
CA ALA A 69 5.14 26.55 6.24
C ALA A 69 5.96 26.33 7.52
N GLN A 70 5.37 26.48 8.69
CA GLN A 70 6.00 26.27 10.00
C GLN A 70 5.52 24.99 10.68
N THR A 71 4.80 24.13 9.96
CA THR A 71 4.20 22.93 10.52
C THR A 71 4.89 21.70 9.96
N VAL A 72 5.34 20.79 10.85
CA VAL A 72 5.80 19.46 10.54
C VAL A 72 4.69 18.47 10.80
N ASP A 73 4.27 17.75 9.77
CA ASP A 73 3.36 16.62 9.88
C ASP A 73 4.20 15.32 9.91
N TYR A 74 3.95 14.47 10.90
CA TYR A 74 4.69 13.22 11.10
C TYR A 74 4.00 12.02 10.44
N GLY A 75 2.91 12.22 9.71
CA GLY A 75 2.19 11.16 9.05
C GLY A 75 1.65 10.08 10.00
N GLU A 76 0.98 9.10 9.43
CA GLU A 76 0.40 7.98 10.19
C GLU A 76 1.34 6.77 10.18
N ASN A 77 1.46 6.10 11.33
CA ASN A 77 2.10 4.79 11.39
C ASN A 77 1.17 3.72 10.81
N ASN A 78 1.75 2.65 10.28
CA ASN A 78 0.96 1.52 9.81
C ASN A 78 1.77 0.22 9.84
N SER A 79 1.22 -0.80 10.50
CA SER A 79 1.78 -2.14 10.46
C SER A 79 0.71 -3.21 10.64
N GLN A 80 0.91 -4.37 10.03
CA GLN A 80 0.00 -5.49 10.16
C GLN A 80 0.72 -6.80 9.87
N ILE A 81 0.30 -7.85 10.56
CA ILE A 81 0.59 -9.24 10.22
C ILE A 81 -0.75 -9.93 10.00
N SER A 82 -0.89 -10.67 8.92
CA SER A 82 -2.13 -11.37 8.59
C SER A 82 -1.90 -12.77 8.06
N LEU A 83 -2.82 -13.66 8.36
CA LEU A 83 -2.87 -15.04 7.89
C LEU A 83 -4.20 -15.25 7.18
N GLY A 84 -4.15 -15.62 5.92
CA GLY A 84 -5.28 -15.99 5.08
C GLY A 84 -5.32 -17.49 4.80
N TYR A 85 -6.51 -18.05 4.71
CA TYR A 85 -6.75 -19.42 4.25
C TYR A 85 -7.88 -19.45 3.25
N LYS A 86 -7.61 -19.98 2.04
CA LYS A 86 -8.60 -20.06 0.97
C LYS A 86 -8.91 -21.51 0.62
N HIS A 87 -10.19 -21.86 0.70
CA HIS A 87 -10.70 -23.17 0.28
C HIS A 87 -11.99 -23.00 -0.52
N ASN A 88 -11.94 -23.37 -1.80
CA ASN A 88 -13.07 -23.22 -2.73
C ASN A 88 -13.59 -21.76 -2.72
N ASN A 89 -14.83 -21.59 -2.28
CA ASN A 89 -15.53 -20.30 -2.24
C ASN A 89 -15.40 -19.60 -0.87
N ILE A 90 -14.70 -20.18 0.08
CA ILE A 90 -14.52 -19.63 1.44
C ILE A 90 -13.09 -19.10 1.56
N GLU A 91 -12.97 -17.90 2.07
CA GLU A 91 -11.71 -17.30 2.48
C GLU A 91 -11.83 -16.83 3.93
N LEU A 92 -10.95 -17.36 4.77
CA LEU A 92 -10.82 -16.98 6.16
C LEU A 92 -9.59 -16.12 6.30
N PHE A 93 -9.66 -15.06 7.09
CA PHE A 93 -8.48 -14.30 7.41
C PHE A 93 -8.44 -13.90 8.88
N ALA A 94 -7.24 -13.85 9.43
CA ALA A 94 -6.93 -13.34 10.75
C ALA A 94 -5.79 -12.34 10.62
N ALA A 95 -5.88 -11.21 11.31
CA ALA A 95 -4.84 -10.20 11.29
C ALA A 95 -4.62 -9.58 12.66
N VAL A 96 -3.39 -9.11 12.89
CA VAL A 96 -3.03 -8.25 14.01
C VAL A 96 -2.57 -6.93 13.43
N LYS A 97 -3.28 -5.84 13.73
CA LYS A 97 -2.89 -4.48 13.38
C LYS A 97 -2.03 -3.87 14.48
N TYR A 98 -1.10 -3.01 14.08
CA TYR A 98 -0.18 -2.32 15.00
C TYR A 98 0.53 -3.24 15.98
N PRO A 99 1.12 -4.39 15.53
CA PRO A 99 1.77 -5.34 16.43
C PRO A 99 3.01 -4.77 17.11
N PHE A 100 3.67 -3.80 16.50
CA PHE A 100 4.95 -3.25 16.93
C PHE A 100 4.83 -1.86 17.58
N GLU A 101 3.71 -1.17 17.39
CA GLU A 101 3.49 0.19 17.86
C GLU A 101 3.01 0.23 19.31
N LYS A 102 3.67 1.08 20.11
CA LYS A 102 3.36 1.24 21.54
C LYS A 102 1.98 1.84 21.78
N ASN A 103 1.56 2.78 20.94
CA ASN A 103 0.32 3.55 21.10
C ASN A 103 -0.80 3.12 20.12
N GLY A 104 -0.59 2.08 19.31
CA GLY A 104 -1.50 1.72 18.23
C GLY A 104 -1.37 2.70 17.06
N TRP A 105 -2.51 3.11 16.48
CA TRP A 105 -2.51 4.17 15.47
C TRP A 105 -2.09 5.49 16.10
N GLU A 106 -1.16 6.18 15.46
CA GLU A 106 -0.62 7.45 15.92
C GLU A 106 -0.37 8.38 14.73
N TRP A 107 -0.74 9.63 14.92
CA TRP A 107 -0.41 10.75 14.07
C TRP A 107 0.03 11.93 14.92
N SER A 108 0.97 12.74 14.47
CA SER A 108 1.40 13.91 15.21
C SER A 108 1.75 15.07 14.29
N GLU A 109 1.58 16.27 14.82
CA GLU A 109 1.89 17.53 14.16
C GLU A 109 2.66 18.43 15.12
N GLU A 110 3.65 19.15 14.60
CA GLU A 110 4.47 20.08 15.37
C GLU A 110 4.53 21.44 14.68
N ASN A 111 4.11 22.48 15.39
CA ASN A 111 4.23 23.86 14.93
C ASN A 111 5.55 24.45 15.44
N LEU A 112 6.42 24.82 14.51
CA LEU A 112 7.75 25.38 14.75
C LEU A 112 7.74 26.91 14.90
N SER A 113 6.57 27.54 15.01
CA SER A 113 6.44 28.99 15.18
C SER A 113 7.16 29.46 16.42
N LYS A 114 7.92 30.55 16.32
CA LYS A 114 8.60 31.17 17.46
C LYS A 114 7.62 31.82 18.44
N VAL A 115 6.44 32.21 17.96
CA VAL A 115 5.43 32.90 18.76
C VAL A 115 4.56 31.92 19.54
N ASN A 116 4.21 30.79 18.92
CA ASN A 116 3.35 29.81 19.53
C ASN A 116 3.78 28.39 19.12
N PRO A 117 4.92 27.90 19.63
CA PRO A 117 5.35 26.53 19.37
C PRO A 117 4.40 25.55 20.04
N SER A 118 3.99 24.51 19.32
CA SER A 118 3.09 23.49 19.85
C SER A 118 3.35 22.14 19.19
N LYS A 119 3.06 21.07 19.95
CA LYS A 119 3.09 19.70 19.42
C LYS A 119 1.81 19.00 19.81
N THR A 120 1.09 18.51 18.82
CA THR A 120 -0.12 17.74 18.99
C THR A 120 0.17 16.30 18.57
N SER A 121 -0.21 15.35 19.43
CA SER A 121 -0.14 13.92 19.10
C SER A 121 -1.51 13.30 19.36
N VAL A 122 -2.02 12.60 18.37
CA VAL A 122 -3.28 11.86 18.43
C VAL A 122 -2.98 10.39 18.26
N TYR A 123 -3.51 9.56 19.16
CA TYR A 123 -3.32 8.12 19.12
C TYR A 123 -4.57 7.39 19.59
N ILE A 124 -4.76 6.17 19.10
CA ILE A 124 -5.88 5.31 19.46
C ILE A 124 -5.31 4.06 20.13
N LYS A 125 -5.22 4.07 21.46
CA LYS A 125 -4.65 2.95 22.23
C LYS A 125 -5.41 1.63 22.03
N ASP A 126 -6.71 1.71 21.83
CA ASP A 126 -7.56 0.53 21.67
C ASP A 126 -7.23 -0.26 20.39
N ASN A 127 -6.59 0.40 19.41
CA ASN A 127 -6.13 -0.26 18.20
C ASN A 127 -4.79 -0.99 18.35
N ARG A 128 -4.12 -0.82 19.50
CA ARG A 128 -2.84 -1.49 19.75
C ARG A 128 -3.03 -2.99 19.78
N ARG A 129 -2.31 -3.70 18.90
CA ARG A 129 -2.43 -5.15 18.73
C ARG A 129 -3.88 -5.58 18.49
N MET A 130 -4.62 -4.80 17.71
CA MET A 130 -6.01 -5.11 17.39
C MET A 130 -6.08 -6.39 16.57
N PHE A 131 -6.83 -7.37 17.07
CA PHE A 131 -7.11 -8.60 16.35
C PHE A 131 -8.32 -8.40 15.44
N VAL A 132 -8.15 -8.80 14.18
CA VAL A 132 -9.20 -8.75 13.16
C VAL A 132 -9.42 -10.15 12.62
N LEU A 133 -10.66 -10.62 12.62
CA LEU A 133 -11.06 -11.88 12.01
C LEU A 133 -12.08 -11.59 10.91
N GLY A 134 -11.97 -12.28 9.80
CA GLY A 134 -12.91 -12.12 8.68
C GLY A 134 -13.16 -13.43 7.96
N VAL A 135 -14.36 -13.53 7.41
CA VAL A 135 -14.82 -14.64 6.57
C VAL A 135 -15.42 -14.04 5.31
N THR A 136 -14.93 -14.46 4.16
CA THR A 136 -15.50 -14.10 2.87
C THR A 136 -16.04 -15.36 2.20
N TYR A 137 -17.28 -15.31 1.74
CA TYR A 137 -17.88 -16.37 0.96
C TYR A 137 -18.27 -15.85 -0.42
N SER A 138 -17.71 -16.45 -1.48
CA SER A 138 -17.96 -16.07 -2.86
C SER A 138 -19.10 -16.88 -3.45
N LEU A 139 -20.24 -16.24 -3.70
CA LEU A 139 -21.38 -16.84 -4.39
C LEU A 139 -21.23 -16.64 -5.90
N ASN A 140 -21.04 -17.73 -6.63
CA ASN A 140 -21.02 -17.70 -8.10
C ASN A 140 -22.40 -18.06 -8.64
N PHE A 141 -23.21 -17.04 -8.90
CA PHE A 141 -24.51 -17.20 -9.58
C PHE A 141 -24.30 -17.02 -11.08
N GLY A 142 -24.76 -18.00 -11.87
CA GLY A 142 -24.80 -17.91 -13.32
C GLY A 142 -24.06 -19.02 -14.08
N LYS A 143 -24.52 -19.29 -15.29
CA LYS A 143 -23.82 -20.17 -16.22
C LYS A 143 -22.52 -19.50 -16.64
N ARG A 144 -21.40 -20.21 -16.48
CA ARG A 144 -20.15 -19.77 -17.12
C ARG A 144 -20.39 -19.68 -18.62
N LEU A 145 -20.48 -18.48 -19.16
CA LEU A 145 -20.43 -18.29 -20.59
C LEU A 145 -19.08 -18.84 -21.05
N LYS A 146 -19.10 -19.94 -21.80
CA LYS A 146 -17.92 -20.41 -22.52
C LYS A 146 -17.45 -19.22 -23.35
N LYS A 147 -16.20 -18.78 -23.17
CA LYS A 147 -15.57 -17.85 -24.11
C LYS A 147 -15.75 -18.46 -25.48
N LEU A 148 -16.65 -17.88 -26.29
CA LEU A 148 -16.68 -18.14 -27.70
C LEU A 148 -15.34 -17.63 -28.24
N ASN A 149 -14.42 -18.56 -28.53
CA ASN A 149 -13.30 -18.24 -29.40
C ASN A 149 -13.91 -17.86 -30.74
N LYS A 150 -14.22 -16.59 -30.93
CA LYS A 150 -14.40 -16.03 -32.25
C LYS A 150 -13.03 -16.06 -32.93
N ASN A 151 -12.73 -17.17 -33.60
CA ASN A 151 -11.81 -17.13 -34.71
C ASN A 151 -12.50 -16.26 -35.76
N LEU A 152 -12.21 -14.96 -35.74
CA LEU A 152 -12.46 -14.08 -36.85
C LEU A 152 -11.50 -14.50 -37.95
N ASN A 153 -11.92 -15.46 -38.78
CA ASN A 153 -11.32 -15.67 -40.10
C ASN A 153 -11.65 -14.40 -40.91
N ASN A 154 -10.77 -13.41 -40.82
CA ASN A 154 -10.73 -12.31 -41.77
C ASN A 154 -10.10 -12.83 -43.07
N SER A 155 -10.77 -13.75 -43.76
CA SER A 155 -10.56 -13.99 -45.18
C SER A 155 -11.56 -13.15 -45.98
N ASP A 156 -11.54 -11.87 -45.79
CA ASP A 156 -12.14 -10.95 -46.76
C ASP A 156 -11.19 -10.90 -47.94
N SER A 157 -11.53 -11.74 -48.93
CA SER A 157 -11.03 -11.65 -50.28
C SER A 157 -11.31 -10.25 -50.82
N THR A 158 -10.30 -9.41 -50.89
CA THR A 158 -10.27 -8.23 -51.68
C THR A 158 -10.32 -8.60 -53.16
N SER A 159 -11.50 -8.95 -53.68
CA SER A 159 -11.75 -9.19 -55.08
C SER A 159 -12.99 -8.40 -55.55
N ILE A 160 -12.99 -7.11 -55.33
CA ILE A 160 -13.93 -6.24 -56.06
C ILE A 160 -13.16 -4.97 -56.44
N LEU A 161 -12.45 -5.03 -57.54
CA LEU A 161 -12.18 -3.91 -58.45
C LEU A 161 -11.52 -4.49 -59.72
N LYS A 162 -12.33 -5.16 -60.55
CA LYS A 162 -12.03 -5.21 -61.98
C LYS A 162 -12.71 -4.02 -62.58
N VAL A 163 -11.96 -2.99 -62.90
CA VAL A 163 -12.33 -1.98 -63.88
C VAL A 163 -12.27 -2.64 -65.22
N GLN A 164 -13.41 -2.74 -65.94
CA GLN A 164 -13.46 -3.07 -67.36
C GLN A 164 -13.23 -1.78 -68.16
N GLU A 165 -12.23 -1.81 -69.02
CA GLU A 165 -12.15 -0.94 -70.20
C GLU A 165 -13.17 -1.38 -71.27
#